data_c70ad7ead0befd36f1bc45cf9f39c09f
#
_entry.id   c70ad7ead0befd36f1bc45cf9f39c09f
#
_cell.length_a   1.000
_cell.length_b   1.000
_cell.length_c   1.000
_cell.angle_alpha   90.00
_cell.angle_beta   90.00
_cell.angle_gamma   90.00
#
_symmetry.space_group_name_H-M   'P 1'
#
loop_
_entity.id
_entity.type
_entity.pdbx_description
1 polymer ?
#
loop_
_entity_poly.entity_id
_entity_poly.type
_entity_poly.pdbx_seq_one_letter_code
_entity_poly.pdbx_strand_id
1 'polypeptide(L)'
;TGLGHGVAIPHGRIKGLKNPLAAVLRVQQPIPFDAPDDEPVGLLIFLLVPEAATQRHLEILSEIAELLSDRELRERLREAPDAASLHKLVSDWAPLKSVA
;
A
#
# COMPACT_ATOMS: atom_id res chain seq x y z
N THR A 1 -3.98 -1.61 8.51
CA THR A 1 -3.02 -2.19 9.46
C THR A 1 -1.65 -1.56 9.28
N GLY A 2 -1.08 -1.12 10.39
CA GLY A 2 0.28 -0.59 10.40
C GLY A 2 1.30 -1.70 10.30
N LEU A 3 2.36 -1.48 9.51
CA LEU A 3 3.42 -2.46 9.29
C LEU A 3 4.72 -2.11 9.99
N GLY A 4 4.78 -0.93 10.63
CA GLY A 4 6.03 -0.38 11.11
C GLY A 4 6.72 0.43 10.03
N HIS A 5 7.83 1.08 10.36
CA HIS A 5 8.62 1.91 9.43
C HIS A 5 7.82 3.08 8.82
N GLY A 6 6.74 3.51 9.47
CA GLY A 6 5.93 4.63 8.99
C GLY A 6 5.00 4.30 7.83
N VAL A 7 4.72 3.02 7.58
CA VAL A 7 3.85 2.59 6.48
C VAL A 7 2.67 1.78 6.97
N ALA A 8 1.57 1.81 6.22
CA ALA A 8 0.37 1.06 6.54
C ALA A 8 -0.38 0.63 5.28
N ILE A 9 -1.15 -0.45 5.40
CA ILE A 9 -2.03 -0.94 4.34
C ILE A 9 -3.46 -1.00 4.87
N PRO A 10 -4.19 0.12 4.90
CA PRO A 10 -5.62 0.06 5.19
C PRO A 10 -6.31 -0.74 4.08
N HIS A 11 -7.10 -1.74 4.46
CA HIS A 11 -7.76 -2.58 3.46
C HIS A 11 -9.15 -2.96 3.92
N GLY A 12 -10.01 -3.26 2.96
CA GLY A 12 -11.38 -3.62 3.26
C GLY A 12 -12.09 -4.26 2.08
N ARG A 13 -13.24 -4.84 2.36
CA ARG A 13 -14.11 -5.47 1.37
C ARG A 13 -15.27 -4.55 1.07
N ILE A 14 -15.54 -4.35 -0.23
CA ILE A 14 -16.58 -3.42 -0.68
C ILE A 14 -17.62 -4.18 -1.49
N LYS A 15 -18.86 -4.12 -1.01
CA LYS A 15 -19.99 -4.72 -1.71
C LYS A 15 -20.22 -3.97 -3.02
N GLY A 16 -20.36 -4.71 -4.12
CA GLY A 16 -20.58 -4.13 -5.44
C GLY A 16 -19.31 -3.77 -6.20
N LEU A 17 -18.15 -3.82 -5.56
CA LEU A 17 -16.89 -3.63 -6.25
C LEU A 17 -16.59 -4.86 -7.11
N LYS A 18 -16.21 -4.64 -8.37
CA LYS A 18 -15.94 -5.75 -9.29
C LYS A 18 -14.48 -6.17 -9.33
N ASN A 19 -13.58 -5.20 -9.21
CA ASN A 19 -12.16 -5.45 -9.29
C ASN A 19 -11.44 -4.80 -8.10
N PRO A 20 -10.29 -5.35 -7.68
CA PRO A 20 -9.49 -4.70 -6.64
C PRO A 20 -9.08 -3.29 -7.05
N LEU A 21 -9.01 -2.41 -6.08
CA LEU A 21 -8.64 -1.02 -6.29
C LEU A 21 -7.61 -0.65 -5.23
N ALA A 22 -6.52 -0.04 -5.66
CA ALA A 22 -5.47 0.41 -4.75
C ALA A 22 -5.17 1.89 -4.96
N ALA A 23 -4.81 2.57 -3.88
CA ALA A 23 -4.40 3.96 -3.94
C ALA A 23 -3.20 4.16 -3.01
N VAL A 24 -2.17 4.85 -3.49
CA VAL A 24 -1.01 5.20 -2.67
C VAL A 24 -1.14 6.64 -2.22
N LEU A 25 -0.91 6.87 -0.93
CA LEU A 25 -1.08 8.18 -0.32
C LEU A 25 0.11 8.48 0.58
N ARG A 26 0.65 9.69 0.43
CA ARG A 26 1.66 10.21 1.33
C ARG A 26 1.09 11.45 2.01
N VAL A 27 1.16 11.49 3.34
CA VAL A 27 0.66 12.63 4.11
C VAL A 27 1.82 13.49 4.58
N GLN A 28 1.60 14.81 4.61
CA GLN A 28 2.64 15.76 5.01
C GLN A 28 3.05 15.59 6.46
N GLN A 29 2.08 15.36 7.33
CA GLN A 29 2.34 15.10 8.74
C GLN A 29 1.95 13.67 9.07
N PRO A 30 2.91 12.83 9.46
CA PRO A 30 2.59 11.47 9.85
C PRO A 30 1.52 11.43 10.93
N ILE A 31 0.63 10.46 10.83
CA ILE A 31 -0.51 10.32 11.72
C ILE A 31 -0.34 9.13 12.64
N PRO A 32 -0.86 9.21 13.87
CA PRO A 32 -0.91 8.02 14.73
C PRO A 32 -1.72 6.92 14.06
N PHE A 33 -1.17 5.73 14.04
CA PHE A 33 -1.81 4.58 13.43
C PHE A 33 -1.34 3.36 14.21
N ASP A 34 -2.20 2.39 14.43
CA ASP A 34 -1.84 1.20 15.20
C ASP A 34 -0.76 0.42 14.48
N ALA A 35 0.49 0.57 14.90
CA ALA A 35 1.65 -0.03 14.29
C ALA A 35 2.50 -0.77 15.33
N PRO A 36 3.19 -1.86 14.93
CA PRO A 36 3.98 -2.66 15.88
C PRO A 36 5.13 -1.90 16.54
N ASP A 37 5.65 -0.85 15.91
CA ASP A 37 6.75 -0.06 16.45
C ASP A 37 6.32 1.28 17.05
N ASP A 38 5.00 1.52 17.14
CA ASP A 38 4.41 2.76 17.66
C ASP A 38 4.83 4.02 16.88
N GLU A 39 5.44 3.87 15.72
CA GLU A 39 5.83 5.00 14.90
C GLU A 39 4.64 5.56 14.13
N PRO A 40 4.54 6.89 13.97
CA PRO A 40 3.47 7.47 13.16
C PRO A 40 3.62 7.09 11.69
N VAL A 41 2.50 7.06 10.98
CA VAL A 41 2.43 6.62 9.57
C VAL A 41 2.32 7.82 8.65
N GLY A 42 3.20 7.88 7.66
CA GLY A 42 3.20 8.92 6.65
C GLY A 42 2.97 8.41 5.23
N LEU A 43 2.99 7.09 5.04
CA LEU A 43 2.85 6.46 3.74
C LEU A 43 1.83 5.33 3.84
N LEU A 44 0.77 5.40 3.04
CA LEU A 44 -0.32 4.43 3.09
C LEU A 44 -0.61 3.90 1.68
N ILE A 45 -0.87 2.60 1.60
CA ILE A 45 -1.46 2.00 0.40
C ILE A 45 -2.81 1.43 0.80
N PHE A 46 -3.88 2.04 0.30
CA PHE A 46 -5.23 1.55 0.51
C PHE A 46 -5.53 0.44 -0.48
N LEU A 47 -6.08 -0.65 -0.01
CA LEU A 47 -6.51 -1.75 -0.87
C LEU A 47 -7.97 -2.06 -0.60
N LEU A 48 -8.80 -1.91 -1.61
CA LEU A 48 -10.22 -2.28 -1.56
C LEU A 48 -10.43 -3.46 -2.48
N VAL A 49 -11.10 -4.49 -1.99
CA VAL A 49 -11.36 -5.70 -2.75
C VAL A 49 -12.85 -6.01 -2.77
N PRO A 50 -13.32 -6.79 -3.76
CA PRO A 50 -14.70 -7.24 -3.79
C PRO A 50 -15.07 -7.99 -2.50
N GLU A 51 -16.34 -7.92 -2.11
CA GLU A 51 -16.85 -8.58 -0.92
C GLU A 51 -16.52 -10.07 -0.90
N ALA A 52 -16.63 -10.75 -2.04
CA ALA A 52 -16.24 -12.14 -2.20
C ALA A 52 -14.74 -12.25 -2.44
N ALA A 53 -13.94 -12.00 -1.40
CA ALA A 53 -12.49 -12.04 -1.50
C ALA A 53 -12.02 -13.46 -1.85
N THR A 54 -11.07 -13.54 -2.79
CA THR A 54 -10.51 -14.80 -3.26
C THR A 54 -9.06 -14.93 -2.80
N GLN A 55 -8.46 -16.08 -3.05
CA GLN A 55 -7.03 -16.31 -2.82
C GLN A 55 -6.19 -15.24 -3.55
N ARG A 56 -6.62 -14.83 -4.73
CA ARG A 56 -5.96 -13.79 -5.51
C ARG A 56 -5.87 -12.47 -4.75
N HIS A 57 -6.93 -12.09 -4.06
CA HIS A 57 -6.94 -10.84 -3.28
C HIS A 57 -5.98 -10.90 -2.09
N LEU A 58 -5.84 -12.07 -1.47
CA LEU A 58 -4.86 -12.27 -0.41
C LEU A 58 -3.44 -12.17 -0.95
N GLU A 59 -3.20 -12.67 -2.14
CA GLU A 59 -1.90 -12.57 -2.81
C GLU A 59 -1.54 -11.11 -3.09
N ILE A 60 -2.50 -10.30 -3.54
CA ILE A 60 -2.28 -8.88 -3.78
C ILE A 60 -1.89 -8.18 -2.49
N LEU A 61 -2.60 -8.46 -1.40
CA LEU A 61 -2.29 -7.87 -0.10
C LEU A 61 -0.88 -8.23 0.36
N SER A 62 -0.52 -9.50 0.20
CA SER A 62 0.82 -10.00 0.54
C SER A 62 1.91 -9.32 -0.28
N GLU A 63 1.69 -9.10 -1.57
CA GLU A 63 2.64 -8.44 -2.45
C GLU A 63 2.81 -6.96 -2.10
N ILE A 64 1.73 -6.29 -1.73
CA ILE A 64 1.82 -4.90 -1.26
C ILE A 64 2.63 -4.83 0.04
N ALA A 65 2.43 -5.77 0.95
CA ALA A 65 3.22 -5.83 2.17
C ALA A 65 4.71 -6.05 1.87
N GLU A 66 5.02 -6.90 0.91
CA GLU A 66 6.39 -7.14 0.46
C GLU A 66 6.99 -5.87 -0.16
N LEU A 67 6.23 -5.17 -1.00
CA LEU A 67 6.64 -3.89 -1.57
C LEU A 67 7.03 -2.90 -0.46
N LEU A 68 6.20 -2.77 0.55
CA LEU A 68 6.45 -1.83 1.64
C LEU A 68 7.54 -2.28 2.61
N SER A 69 7.99 -3.53 2.51
CA SER A 69 9.15 -4.01 3.27
C SER A 69 10.48 -3.64 2.63
N ASP A 70 10.45 -3.21 1.37
CA ASP A 70 11.64 -2.79 0.63
C ASP A 70 12.05 -1.39 1.07
N ARG A 71 13.18 -1.30 1.79
CA ARG A 71 13.66 -0.04 2.34
C ARG A 71 13.97 0.99 1.25
N GLU A 72 14.63 0.58 0.18
CA GLU A 72 14.98 1.49 -0.91
C GLU A 72 13.72 2.07 -1.55
N LEU A 73 12.71 1.24 -1.77
CA LEU A 73 11.44 1.70 -2.32
C LEU A 73 10.73 2.67 -1.38
N ARG A 74 10.73 2.39 -0.08
CA ARG A 74 10.14 3.32 0.89
C ARG A 74 10.80 4.69 0.82
N GLU A 75 12.13 4.72 0.70
CA GLU A 75 12.86 5.99 0.58
C GLU A 75 12.49 6.73 -0.70
N ARG A 76 12.39 6.02 -1.82
CA ARG A 76 11.98 6.62 -3.10
C ARG A 76 10.56 7.17 -3.04
N LEU A 77 9.66 6.46 -2.40
CA LEU A 77 8.28 6.92 -2.23
C LEU A 77 8.22 8.18 -1.39
N ARG A 78 9.04 8.28 -0.35
CA ARG A 78 9.10 9.47 0.49
C ARG A 78 9.67 10.67 -0.24
N GLU A 79 10.56 10.47 -1.18
CA GLU A 79 11.21 11.53 -1.94
C GLU A 79 10.47 11.90 -3.22
N ALA A 80 9.51 11.11 -3.66
CA ALA A 80 8.78 11.36 -4.89
C ALA A 80 8.14 12.75 -4.88
N PRO A 81 8.30 13.54 -5.96
CA PRO A 81 7.85 14.93 -5.95
C PRO A 81 6.33 15.12 -6.05
N ASP A 82 5.60 14.13 -6.59
CA ASP A 82 4.18 14.27 -6.85
C ASP A 82 3.45 12.93 -6.85
N ALA A 83 2.12 12.98 -6.97
CA ALA A 83 1.29 11.79 -6.96
C ALA A 83 1.56 10.86 -8.15
N ALA A 84 1.86 11.43 -9.32
CA ALA A 84 2.15 10.63 -10.51
C ALA A 84 3.42 9.80 -10.31
N SER A 85 4.44 10.38 -9.69
CA SER A 85 5.69 9.68 -9.38
C SER A 85 5.47 8.57 -8.35
N LEU A 86 4.65 8.81 -7.34
CA LEU A 86 4.26 7.79 -6.37
C LEU A 86 3.59 6.61 -7.05
N HIS A 87 2.61 6.90 -7.90
CA HIS A 87 1.87 5.87 -8.63
C HIS A 87 2.80 5.04 -9.51
N LYS A 88 3.72 5.70 -10.22
CA LYS A 88 4.66 5.02 -11.09
C LYS A 88 5.57 4.07 -10.33
N LEU A 89 6.11 4.51 -9.20
CA LEU A 89 6.99 3.66 -8.38
C LEU A 89 6.28 2.38 -7.92
N VAL A 90 5.04 2.51 -7.48
CA VAL A 90 4.26 1.36 -7.03
C VAL A 90 3.91 0.46 -8.22
N SER A 91 3.47 1.04 -9.33
CA SER A 91 3.06 0.29 -10.52
C SER A 91 4.21 -0.45 -11.18
N ASP A 92 5.42 0.10 -11.12
CA ASP A 92 6.59 -0.49 -11.76
C ASP A 92 7.29 -1.53 -10.87
N TRP A 93 6.90 -1.66 -9.61
CA TRP A 93 7.52 -2.64 -8.74
C TRP A 93 7.27 -4.05 -9.27
N ALA A 94 8.35 -4.85 -9.41
CA ALA A 94 8.33 -6.08 -10.19
C ALA A 94 7.26 -7.11 -9.80
N PRO A 95 7.03 -7.46 -8.52
CA PRO A 95 5.97 -8.39 -8.16
C PRO A 95 4.57 -7.91 -8.56
N LEU A 96 4.27 -6.62 -8.45
CA LEU A 96 2.97 -6.08 -8.87
C LEU A 96 2.81 -6.11 -10.37
N LYS A 97 3.88 -5.88 -11.13
CA LYS A 97 3.84 -6.01 -12.58
C LYS A 97 3.49 -7.43 -13.03
N SER A 98 4.03 -8.41 -12.33
CA SER A 98 3.78 -9.81 -12.69
C SER A 98 2.37 -10.27 -12.39
N VAL A 99 1.61 -9.55 -11.56
CA VAL A 99 0.22 -9.88 -11.22
C VAL A 99 -0.80 -9.02 -11.96
N ALA A 100 -0.36 -8.02 -12.65
CA ALA A 100 -1.24 -7.08 -13.37
C ALA A 100 -1.95 -7.72 -14.56
#